data_3b5d28e760fe0e17801670b04cbf0215
#
_entry.id   3b5d28e760fe0e17801670b04cbf0215
#
_cell.length_a   1.000
_cell.length_b   1.000
_cell.length_c   1.000
_cell.angle_alpha   90.00
_cell.angle_beta   90.00
_cell.angle_gamma   90.00
#
_symmetry.space_group_name_H-M   'P 1'
#
loop_
_entity.id
_entity.type
_entity.pdbx_description
1 polymer ?
#
loop_
_entity_poly.entity_id
_entity_poly.type
_entity_poly.pdbx_seq_one_letter_code
_entity_poly.pdbx_strand_id
1 'polypeptide(L)'
;EPMYRFRIVAVLTIICAVILYGMPGLSRSQPERGDRAIVIDAGHGGSDLGVRIADKTYEKDLNLRLALALQKELATSGYRRVLLTRSADKDVSVKERSELIRKTNPALVISLHANAGFSGKARGYELYFPGFKTGKEDRNDPAAIIGDMTKNKHLNDSVRVAQHIQKQLAEIFPKENRGLREAPLPLLEGINVPAVIIEIGFITNKENRKKLDDEKSRQGIAQAIARGIREGI
;
A
#
# COMPACT_ATOMS: atom_id res chain seq x y z
N GLU A 1 -57.07 -44.06 3.94
CA GLU A 1 -56.07 -43.68 2.91
C GLU A 1 -55.94 -42.15 2.67
N PRO A 2 -56.92 -41.27 2.91
CA PRO A 2 -56.71 -39.84 2.74
C PRO A 2 -55.81 -39.17 3.83
N MET A 3 -55.72 -39.73 5.03
CA MET A 3 -54.88 -39.17 6.11
C MET A 3 -53.37 -39.29 5.87
N TYR A 4 -52.89 -40.26 5.11
CA TYR A 4 -51.47 -40.46 4.83
C TYR A 4 -50.93 -39.45 3.80
N ARG A 5 -51.76 -39.11 2.83
CA ARG A 5 -51.41 -38.06 1.86
C ARG A 5 -51.27 -36.66 2.45
N PHE A 6 -52.14 -36.34 3.44
CA PHE A 6 -52.09 -35.07 4.14
C PHE A 6 -50.82 -34.93 5.02
N ARG A 7 -50.34 -36.02 5.61
CA ARG A 7 -49.11 -36.01 6.42
C ARG A 7 -47.85 -35.86 5.59
N ILE A 8 -47.78 -36.45 4.39
CA ILE A 8 -46.64 -36.33 3.46
C ILE A 8 -46.55 -34.91 2.89
N VAL A 9 -47.68 -34.31 2.53
CA VAL A 9 -47.71 -32.93 2.01
C VAL A 9 -47.32 -31.92 3.11
N ALA A 10 -47.76 -32.11 4.35
CA ALA A 10 -47.40 -31.26 5.47
C ALA A 10 -45.91 -31.36 5.83
N VAL A 11 -45.30 -32.55 5.77
CA VAL A 11 -43.86 -32.74 6.03
C VAL A 11 -43.01 -32.14 4.91
N LEU A 12 -43.41 -32.28 3.63
CA LEU A 12 -42.75 -31.69 2.50
C LEU A 12 -42.83 -30.15 2.51
N THR A 13 -43.94 -29.56 2.92
CA THR A 13 -44.07 -28.09 3.03
C THR A 13 -43.22 -27.54 4.18
N ILE A 14 -43.10 -28.25 5.30
CA ILE A 14 -42.22 -27.84 6.42
C ILE A 14 -40.73 -27.93 6.01
N ILE A 15 -40.34 -28.99 5.27
CA ILE A 15 -38.96 -29.13 4.77
C ILE A 15 -38.63 -28.03 3.75
N CYS A 16 -39.54 -27.69 2.84
CA CYS A 16 -39.33 -26.57 1.90
C CYS A 16 -39.31 -25.21 2.61
N ALA A 17 -40.11 -25.00 3.67
CA ALA A 17 -40.07 -23.75 4.45
C ALA A 17 -38.76 -23.61 5.24
N VAL A 18 -38.21 -24.70 5.79
CA VAL A 18 -36.92 -24.69 6.51
C VAL A 18 -35.75 -24.40 5.52
N ILE A 19 -35.83 -24.88 4.27
CA ILE A 19 -34.83 -24.57 3.24
C ILE A 19 -34.92 -23.11 2.76
N LEU A 20 -36.15 -22.52 2.79
CA LEU A 20 -36.36 -21.12 2.37
C LEU A 20 -36.11 -20.08 3.49
N TYR A 21 -36.22 -20.45 4.75
CA TYR A 21 -36.10 -19.52 5.90
C TYR A 21 -34.94 -19.81 6.85
N GLY A 22 -34.20 -20.88 6.66
CA GLY A 22 -33.32 -21.40 7.70
C GLY A 22 -31.88 -21.71 7.31
N MET A 23 -31.24 -20.90 6.50
CA MET A 23 -29.81 -20.77 6.64
C MET A 23 -29.51 -19.38 7.22
N PRO A 24 -29.13 -19.27 8.50
CA PRO A 24 -28.37 -18.08 8.89
C PRO A 24 -27.20 -18.08 7.94
N GLY A 25 -27.24 -17.14 6.97
CA GLY A 25 -26.12 -16.93 6.07
C GLY A 25 -24.90 -16.85 6.97
N LEU A 26 -23.96 -17.78 6.79
CA LEU A 26 -22.57 -17.56 7.16
C LEU A 26 -22.14 -16.33 6.34
N SER A 27 -22.58 -15.16 6.82
CA SER A 27 -22.03 -13.90 6.41
C SER A 27 -20.56 -13.99 6.80
N ARG A 28 -19.77 -14.52 5.88
CA ARG A 28 -18.33 -14.39 5.94
C ARG A 28 -18.12 -12.89 5.85
N SER A 29 -18.12 -12.24 7.02
CA SER A 29 -17.82 -10.83 7.14
C SER A 29 -16.51 -10.65 6.38
N GLN A 30 -16.59 -9.98 5.24
CA GLN A 30 -15.36 -9.50 4.60
C GLN A 30 -14.62 -8.75 5.71
N PRO A 31 -13.33 -9.04 5.96
CA PRO A 31 -12.60 -8.28 6.97
C PRO A 31 -12.82 -6.80 6.66
N GLU A 32 -13.34 -6.09 7.66
CA GLU A 32 -13.57 -4.66 7.53
C GLU A 32 -12.28 -4.02 6.99
N ARG A 33 -12.39 -3.04 6.10
CA ARG A 33 -11.23 -2.38 5.46
C ARG A 33 -10.14 -1.97 6.46
N GLY A 34 -10.44 -1.87 7.76
CA GLY A 34 -9.53 -1.53 8.84
C GLY A 34 -8.73 -2.67 9.48
N ASP A 35 -9.03 -3.94 9.20
CA ASP A 35 -8.42 -5.07 9.92
C ASP A 35 -7.06 -5.50 9.37
N ARG A 36 -6.79 -5.32 8.09
CA ARG A 36 -5.49 -5.60 7.51
C ARG A 36 -4.55 -4.41 7.68
N ALA A 37 -3.32 -4.69 8.06
CA ALA A 37 -2.31 -3.65 8.27
C ALA A 37 -1.94 -2.93 6.98
N ILE A 38 -1.60 -1.65 7.09
CA ILE A 38 -0.80 -0.91 6.12
C ILE A 38 0.61 -0.78 6.71
N VAL A 39 1.63 -1.11 5.93
CA VAL A 39 3.03 -0.88 6.30
C VAL A 39 3.55 0.33 5.53
N ILE A 40 4.05 1.32 6.26
CA ILE A 40 4.75 2.47 5.71
C ILE A 40 6.24 2.24 5.92
N ASP A 41 6.99 2.19 4.86
CA ASP A 41 8.44 2.12 4.87
C ASP A 41 9.02 3.53 4.75
N ALA A 42 9.69 4.00 5.80
CA ALA A 42 10.46 5.24 5.75
C ALA A 42 11.87 4.93 5.24
N GLY A 43 12.12 5.17 3.95
CA GLY A 43 13.40 4.84 3.30
C GLY A 43 14.61 5.40 4.05
N HIS A 44 15.75 4.67 3.97
CA HIS A 44 17.00 5.02 4.68
C HIS A 44 16.86 5.03 6.21
N GLY A 45 17.84 5.60 6.93
CA GLY A 45 17.84 5.73 8.39
C GLY A 45 19.19 5.39 9.01
N GLY A 46 19.48 5.95 10.18
CA GLY A 46 20.73 5.74 10.90
C GLY A 46 21.95 6.17 10.08
N SER A 47 22.85 5.24 9.81
CA SER A 47 24.05 5.46 9.01
C SER A 47 23.77 5.64 7.52
N ASP A 48 22.67 5.07 7.01
CA ASP A 48 22.19 5.31 5.64
C ASP A 48 21.44 6.64 5.58
N LEU A 49 22.14 7.66 5.09
CA LEU A 49 21.62 9.03 5.00
C LEU A 49 20.67 9.24 3.82
N GLY A 50 20.68 8.32 2.83
CA GLY A 50 20.09 8.58 1.52
C GLY A 50 20.81 9.75 0.82
N VAL A 51 20.06 10.54 0.07
CA VAL A 51 20.59 11.75 -0.57
C VAL A 51 20.97 12.79 0.49
N ARG A 52 22.17 13.35 0.33
CA ARG A 52 22.71 14.39 1.20
C ARG A 52 22.78 15.73 0.48
N ILE A 53 22.29 16.79 1.10
CA ILE A 53 22.42 18.16 0.65
C ILE A 53 23.44 18.92 1.53
N ALA A 54 24.09 19.92 0.95
CA ALA A 54 25.19 20.65 1.58
C ALA A 54 24.81 21.35 2.92
N ASP A 55 23.55 21.66 3.14
CA ASP A 55 23.01 22.26 4.37
C ASP A 55 22.72 21.24 5.49
N LYS A 56 23.28 20.04 5.41
CA LYS A 56 23.01 18.90 6.31
C LYS A 56 21.56 18.40 6.29
N THR A 57 20.82 18.65 5.23
CA THR A 57 19.52 18.03 4.99
C THR A 57 19.76 16.64 4.41
N TYR A 58 19.15 15.62 5.00
CA TYR A 58 19.26 14.23 4.57
C TYR A 58 17.89 13.69 4.17
N GLU A 59 17.88 12.84 3.16
CA GLU A 59 16.66 12.19 2.69
C GLU A 59 15.98 11.38 3.80
N LYS A 60 16.75 10.66 4.61
CA LYS A 60 16.23 9.86 5.73
C LYS A 60 15.32 10.65 6.68
N ASP A 61 15.65 11.94 6.93
CA ASP A 61 14.89 12.78 7.86
C ASP A 61 13.56 13.24 7.26
N LEU A 62 13.56 13.58 5.96
CA LEU A 62 12.35 13.94 5.23
C LEU A 62 11.41 12.75 5.12
N ASN A 63 11.94 11.56 4.78
CA ASN A 63 11.18 10.33 4.69
C ASN A 63 10.53 9.95 6.04
N LEU A 64 11.28 10.06 7.14
CA LEU A 64 10.76 9.78 8.48
C LEU A 64 9.63 10.73 8.86
N ARG A 65 9.84 12.04 8.67
CA ARG A 65 8.83 13.05 9.01
C ARG A 65 7.54 12.85 8.20
N LEU A 66 7.66 12.53 6.91
CA LEU A 66 6.49 12.24 6.07
C LEU A 66 5.81 10.93 6.48
N ALA A 67 6.58 9.89 6.79
CA ALA A 67 6.04 8.60 7.25
C ALA A 67 5.22 8.73 8.53
N LEU A 68 5.72 9.51 9.50
CA LEU A 68 4.99 9.80 10.75
C LEU A 68 3.71 10.60 10.50
N ALA A 69 3.76 11.60 9.61
CA ALA A 69 2.58 12.37 9.23
C ALA A 69 1.53 11.48 8.52
N LEU A 70 1.96 10.62 7.61
CA LEU A 70 1.07 9.68 6.91
C LEU A 70 0.47 8.64 7.86
N GLN A 71 1.26 8.11 8.80
CA GLN A 71 0.75 7.20 9.83
C GLN A 71 -0.38 7.84 10.63
N LYS A 72 -0.16 9.07 11.12
CA LYS A 72 -1.17 9.83 11.87
C LYS A 72 -2.44 10.04 11.04
N GLU A 73 -2.29 10.44 9.78
CA GLU A 73 -3.42 10.71 8.88
C GLU A 73 -4.23 9.45 8.57
N LEU A 74 -3.58 8.32 8.33
CA LEU A 74 -4.26 7.04 8.13
C LEU A 74 -4.98 6.57 9.39
N ALA A 75 -4.37 6.72 10.57
CA ALA A 75 -4.99 6.36 11.83
C ALA A 75 -6.26 7.20 12.10
N THR A 76 -6.23 8.51 11.84
CA THR A 76 -7.41 9.38 11.95
C THR A 76 -8.48 9.07 10.90
N SER A 77 -8.10 8.48 9.77
CA SER A 77 -9.01 8.00 8.71
C SER A 77 -9.61 6.62 8.98
N GLY A 78 -9.39 6.04 10.17
CA GLY A 78 -10.01 4.79 10.62
C GLY A 78 -9.18 3.52 10.37
N TYR A 79 -7.94 3.62 9.86
CA TYR A 79 -7.05 2.48 9.75
C TYR A 79 -6.44 2.13 11.11
N ARG A 80 -6.85 1.01 11.69
CA ARG A 80 -6.42 0.60 13.05
C ARG A 80 -5.00 0.06 13.14
N ARG A 81 -4.45 -0.45 12.04
CA ARG A 81 -3.14 -1.12 12.00
C ARG A 81 -2.24 -0.46 10.95
N VAL A 82 -1.61 0.65 11.32
CA VAL A 82 -0.63 1.33 10.48
C VAL A 82 0.75 1.19 11.12
N LEU A 83 1.62 0.39 10.51
CA LEU A 83 2.95 0.06 11.02
C LEU A 83 4.02 0.81 10.23
N LEU A 84 5.06 1.22 10.92
CA LEU A 84 6.25 1.82 10.31
C LEU A 84 7.42 0.84 10.35
N THR A 85 8.26 0.83 9.32
CA THR A 85 9.53 0.09 9.35
C THR A 85 10.51 0.70 10.36
N ARG A 86 10.43 2.02 10.55
CA ARG A 86 11.12 2.76 11.62
C ARG A 86 10.30 3.99 12.04
N SER A 87 10.28 4.28 13.33
CA SER A 87 9.61 5.44 13.92
C SER A 87 10.61 6.47 14.50
N ALA A 88 11.90 6.21 14.34
CA ALA A 88 13.00 7.06 14.76
C ALA A 88 14.14 7.00 13.74
N ASP A 89 15.15 7.88 13.89
CA ASP A 89 16.37 7.78 13.11
C ASP A 89 17.23 6.63 13.65
N LYS A 90 17.16 5.49 12.98
CA LYS A 90 17.89 4.26 13.30
C LYS A 90 18.16 3.45 12.04
N ASP A 91 19.21 2.65 12.10
CA ASP A 91 19.50 1.67 11.06
C ASP A 91 18.42 0.57 11.06
N VAL A 92 17.84 0.33 9.90
CA VAL A 92 16.93 -0.80 9.64
C VAL A 92 17.27 -1.36 8.27
N SER A 93 17.84 -2.54 8.26
CA SER A 93 18.27 -3.22 7.03
C SER A 93 17.06 -3.58 6.15
N VAL A 94 17.31 -3.79 4.84
CA VAL A 94 16.29 -4.28 3.91
C VAL A 94 15.70 -5.61 4.39
N LYS A 95 16.52 -6.48 4.98
CA LYS A 95 16.09 -7.76 5.54
C LYS A 95 15.08 -7.57 6.68
N GLU A 96 15.35 -6.68 7.62
CA GLU A 96 14.43 -6.40 8.75
C GLU A 96 13.11 -5.80 8.26
N ARG A 97 13.16 -4.89 7.27
CA ARG A 97 11.96 -4.33 6.63
C ARG A 97 11.15 -5.44 5.95
N SER A 98 11.80 -6.30 5.17
CA SER A 98 11.17 -7.44 4.50
C SER A 98 10.55 -8.44 5.50
N GLU A 99 11.22 -8.71 6.62
CA GLU A 99 10.70 -9.58 7.68
C GLU A 99 9.45 -9.00 8.34
N LEU A 100 9.42 -7.68 8.61
CA LEU A 100 8.23 -7.01 9.11
C LEU A 100 7.06 -7.17 8.12
N ILE A 101 7.29 -6.93 6.84
CA ILE A 101 6.26 -7.05 5.80
C ILE A 101 5.77 -8.48 5.70
N ARG A 102 6.67 -9.47 5.67
CA ARG A 102 6.32 -10.90 5.60
C ARG A 102 5.48 -11.34 6.80
N LYS A 103 5.90 -10.99 8.02
CA LYS A 103 5.16 -11.31 9.25
C LYS A 103 3.80 -10.64 9.33
N THR A 104 3.71 -9.41 8.80
CA THR A 104 2.49 -8.62 8.87
C THR A 104 1.48 -9.02 7.80
N ASN A 105 1.94 -9.48 6.63
CA ASN A 105 1.14 -9.73 5.43
C ASN A 105 0.12 -8.59 5.18
N PRO A 106 0.59 -7.35 4.96
CA PRO A 106 -0.27 -6.18 4.94
C PRO A 106 -1.19 -6.14 3.72
N ALA A 107 -2.24 -5.32 3.80
CA ALA A 107 -3.06 -4.98 2.64
C ALA A 107 -2.30 -4.15 1.61
N LEU A 108 -1.34 -3.34 2.09
CA LEU A 108 -0.57 -2.42 1.27
C LEU A 108 0.75 -2.08 1.95
N VAL A 109 1.81 -1.96 1.15
CA VAL A 109 3.09 -1.36 1.54
C VAL A 109 3.24 -0.03 0.81
N ILE A 110 3.58 1.04 1.53
CA ILE A 110 3.96 2.35 0.98
C ILE A 110 5.40 2.63 1.38
N SER A 111 6.31 2.66 0.41
CA SER A 111 7.71 3.07 0.65
C SER A 111 7.88 4.53 0.25
N LEU A 112 8.40 5.34 1.15
CA LEU A 112 8.58 6.78 0.99
C LEU A 112 10.05 7.12 0.81
N HIS A 113 10.33 7.84 -0.26
CA HIS A 113 11.64 8.33 -0.66
C HIS A 113 11.57 9.77 -1.20
N ALA A 114 12.70 10.42 -1.30
CA ALA A 114 12.84 11.70 -1.96
C ALA A 114 13.99 11.64 -2.98
N ASN A 115 13.66 11.87 -4.23
CA ASN A 115 14.55 11.72 -5.37
C ASN A 115 15.68 12.77 -5.39
N ALA A 116 16.69 12.53 -6.21
CA ALA A 116 17.77 13.47 -6.49
C ALA A 116 17.94 13.67 -7.99
N GLY A 117 18.19 14.91 -8.38
CA GLY A 117 18.53 15.28 -9.76
C GLY A 117 19.89 15.97 -9.83
N PHE A 118 20.61 15.78 -10.93
CA PHE A 118 21.97 16.30 -11.10
C PHE A 118 22.08 17.83 -11.14
N SER A 119 21.03 18.54 -11.54
CA SER A 119 21.10 19.99 -11.80
C SER A 119 20.26 20.84 -10.85
N GLY A 120 19.64 20.28 -9.84
CA GLY A 120 18.67 20.99 -9.00
C GLY A 120 17.40 21.48 -9.73
N LYS A 121 17.30 21.27 -11.05
CA LYS A 121 16.14 21.65 -11.87
C LYS A 121 15.04 20.57 -11.87
N ALA A 122 15.41 19.31 -11.66
CA ALA A 122 14.46 18.22 -11.55
C ALA A 122 13.53 18.46 -10.38
N ARG A 123 12.22 18.30 -10.60
CA ARG A 123 11.17 18.53 -9.61
C ARG A 123 9.98 17.65 -9.87
N GLY A 124 9.08 17.57 -8.87
CA GLY A 124 7.86 16.79 -8.95
C GLY A 124 7.98 15.46 -8.26
N TYR A 125 7.07 14.54 -8.55
CA TYR A 125 6.97 13.23 -7.91
C TYR A 125 6.86 12.13 -8.94
N GLU A 126 7.35 10.95 -8.56
CA GLU A 126 7.27 9.73 -9.35
C GLU A 126 6.73 8.61 -8.46
N LEU A 127 5.95 7.70 -9.05
CA LEU A 127 5.50 6.51 -8.35
C LEU A 127 6.02 5.26 -9.07
N TYR A 128 6.30 4.24 -8.24
CA TYR A 128 6.71 2.95 -8.76
C TYR A 128 5.88 1.83 -8.14
N PHE A 129 5.63 0.80 -8.89
CA PHE A 129 5.01 -0.43 -8.44
C PHE A 129 5.96 -1.62 -8.68
N PRO A 130 5.81 -2.74 -7.92
CA PRO A 130 6.69 -3.89 -8.06
C PRO A 130 6.58 -4.51 -9.45
N GLY A 131 7.72 -4.74 -10.09
CA GLY A 131 7.77 -5.46 -11.35
C GLY A 131 7.63 -6.97 -11.17
N PHE A 132 7.19 -7.62 -12.23
CA PHE A 132 7.18 -9.07 -12.31
C PHE A 132 8.57 -9.60 -12.66
N LYS A 133 9.13 -10.46 -11.81
CA LYS A 133 10.05 -11.48 -12.30
C LYS A 133 9.18 -12.64 -12.81
N THR A 134 8.97 -12.71 -14.12
CA THR A 134 8.41 -13.91 -14.75
C THR A 134 9.45 -15.02 -14.62
N GLY A 135 9.33 -15.84 -13.58
CA GLY A 135 10.01 -17.13 -13.54
C GLY A 135 9.45 -18.02 -14.67
N LYS A 136 10.27 -18.88 -15.24
CA LYS A 136 9.77 -20.00 -16.06
C LYS A 136 9.12 -21.00 -15.10
N GLU A 137 7.90 -20.71 -14.64
CA GLU A 137 7.12 -21.67 -13.87
C GLU A 137 6.41 -22.61 -14.87
N ASP A 138 6.25 -23.87 -14.48
CA ASP A 138 5.52 -24.84 -15.30
C ASP A 138 4.04 -24.43 -15.37
N ARG A 139 3.63 -23.99 -16.55
CA ARG A 139 2.25 -23.50 -16.80
C ARG A 139 1.17 -24.56 -16.66
N ASN A 140 1.54 -25.81 -16.45
CA ASN A 140 0.62 -26.93 -16.26
C ASN A 140 0.40 -27.25 -14.77
N ASP A 141 1.15 -26.63 -13.83
CA ASP A 141 0.94 -26.81 -12.42
C ASP A 141 -0.17 -25.88 -11.91
N PRO A 142 -1.29 -26.42 -11.38
CA PRO A 142 -2.37 -25.63 -10.83
C PRO A 142 -1.91 -24.66 -9.72
N ALA A 143 -0.92 -25.02 -8.90
CA ALA A 143 -0.37 -24.17 -7.86
C ALA A 143 0.38 -22.97 -8.44
N ALA A 144 1.13 -23.17 -9.53
CA ALA A 144 1.79 -22.09 -10.27
C ALA A 144 0.76 -21.12 -10.87
N ILE A 145 -0.32 -21.64 -11.47
CA ILE A 145 -1.41 -20.82 -12.03
C ILE A 145 -2.05 -19.95 -10.96
N ILE A 146 -2.39 -20.52 -9.79
CA ILE A 146 -2.96 -19.76 -8.65
C ILE A 146 -1.97 -18.72 -8.14
N GLY A 147 -0.68 -19.06 -8.07
CA GLY A 147 0.39 -18.15 -7.71
C GLY A 147 0.46 -16.94 -8.65
N ASP A 148 0.42 -17.17 -9.94
CA ASP A 148 0.44 -16.11 -10.96
C ASP A 148 -0.83 -15.24 -10.94
N MET A 149 -1.99 -15.81 -10.73
CA MET A 149 -3.23 -15.06 -10.55
C MET A 149 -3.16 -14.13 -9.33
N THR A 150 -2.58 -14.61 -8.23
CA THR A 150 -2.40 -13.81 -7.01
C THR A 150 -1.39 -12.69 -7.21
N LYS A 151 -0.27 -12.94 -7.88
CA LYS A 151 0.72 -11.93 -8.27
C LYS A 151 0.08 -10.85 -9.15
N ASN A 152 -0.68 -11.26 -10.17
CA ASN A 152 -1.39 -10.35 -11.07
C ASN A 152 -2.41 -9.48 -10.30
N LYS A 153 -3.13 -10.07 -9.35
CA LYS A 153 -4.06 -9.31 -8.50
C LYS A 153 -3.34 -8.24 -7.71
N HIS A 154 -2.23 -8.58 -7.03
CA HIS A 154 -1.48 -7.63 -6.21
C HIS A 154 -0.83 -6.53 -7.05
N LEU A 155 -0.42 -6.84 -8.29
CA LEU A 155 0.04 -5.83 -9.23
C LEU A 155 -1.08 -4.84 -9.55
N ASN A 156 -2.24 -5.35 -9.98
CA ASN A 156 -3.38 -4.51 -10.31
C ASN A 156 -3.81 -3.64 -9.14
N ASP A 157 -3.78 -4.19 -7.92
CA ASP A 157 -4.04 -3.44 -6.68
C ASP A 157 -2.98 -2.34 -6.47
N SER A 158 -1.70 -2.64 -6.70
CA SER A 158 -0.60 -1.66 -6.60
C SER A 158 -0.76 -0.51 -7.60
N VAL A 159 -1.04 -0.83 -8.86
CA VAL A 159 -1.26 0.16 -9.93
C VAL A 159 -2.48 1.04 -9.61
N ARG A 160 -3.58 0.42 -9.18
CA ARG A 160 -4.81 1.16 -8.83
C ARG A 160 -4.56 2.15 -7.70
N VAL A 161 -3.93 1.71 -6.60
CA VAL A 161 -3.58 2.58 -5.47
C VAL A 161 -2.64 3.69 -5.92
N ALA A 162 -1.61 3.36 -6.70
CA ALA A 162 -0.67 4.35 -7.21
C ALA A 162 -1.35 5.41 -8.07
N GLN A 163 -2.29 5.03 -8.94
CA GLN A 163 -3.05 5.97 -9.77
C GLN A 163 -3.91 6.92 -8.93
N HIS A 164 -4.57 6.42 -7.87
CA HIS A 164 -5.33 7.27 -6.97
C HIS A 164 -4.43 8.22 -6.18
N ILE A 165 -3.29 7.75 -5.66
CA ILE A 165 -2.29 8.61 -5.01
C ILE A 165 -1.79 9.68 -5.98
N GLN A 166 -1.47 9.30 -7.23
CA GLN A 166 -1.00 10.21 -8.26
C GLN A 166 -2.00 11.33 -8.56
N LYS A 167 -3.29 11.00 -8.65
CA LYS A 167 -4.38 11.96 -8.82
C LYS A 167 -4.42 12.98 -7.68
N GLN A 168 -4.32 12.52 -6.43
CA GLN A 168 -4.36 13.40 -5.26
C GLN A 168 -3.11 14.27 -5.14
N LEU A 169 -1.93 13.74 -5.47
CA LEU A 169 -0.68 14.51 -5.46
C LEU A 169 -0.62 15.58 -6.55
N ALA A 170 -1.34 15.41 -7.67
CA ALA A 170 -1.40 16.39 -8.73
C ALA A 170 -1.98 17.75 -8.28
N GLU A 171 -2.79 17.78 -7.23
CA GLU A 171 -3.33 19.00 -6.62
C GLU A 171 -2.22 19.80 -5.89
N ILE A 172 -1.24 19.11 -5.31
CA ILE A 172 -0.13 19.71 -4.54
C ILE A 172 1.06 20.04 -5.44
N PHE A 173 1.27 19.22 -6.46
CA PHE A 173 2.36 19.33 -7.42
C PHE A 173 1.82 19.49 -8.85
N PRO A 174 1.14 20.62 -9.16
CA PRO A 174 0.51 20.82 -10.47
C PRO A 174 1.57 20.80 -11.58
N LYS A 175 1.32 19.99 -12.62
CA LYS A 175 2.24 19.80 -13.77
C LYS A 175 3.61 19.21 -13.41
N GLU A 176 3.76 18.65 -12.22
CA GLU A 176 5.00 18.06 -11.73
C GLU A 176 4.92 16.53 -11.59
N ASN A 177 3.89 15.90 -12.14
CA ASN A 177 3.76 14.44 -12.21
C ASN A 177 4.74 13.86 -13.26
N ARG A 178 5.65 12.99 -12.83
CA ARG A 178 6.66 12.36 -13.67
C ARG A 178 6.31 10.94 -14.10
N GLY A 179 5.17 10.46 -13.70
CA GLY A 179 4.61 9.18 -14.13
C GLY A 179 4.57 8.09 -13.07
N LEU A 180 3.99 6.97 -13.48
CA LEU A 180 3.92 5.71 -12.76
C LEU A 180 4.71 4.67 -13.58
N ARG A 181 5.64 3.96 -12.94
CA ARG A 181 6.54 3.02 -13.60
C ARG A 181 6.69 1.74 -12.81
N GLU A 182 7.06 0.69 -13.50
CA GLU A 182 7.51 -0.54 -12.90
C GLU A 182 8.95 -0.42 -12.42
N ALA A 183 9.26 -0.92 -11.23
CA ALA A 183 10.61 -1.00 -10.72
C ALA A 183 10.81 -2.24 -9.83
N PRO A 184 12.02 -2.81 -9.78
CA PRO A 184 12.33 -3.83 -8.79
C PRO A 184 12.31 -3.22 -7.39
N LEU A 185 11.70 -3.95 -6.46
CA LEU A 185 11.61 -3.58 -5.04
C LEU A 185 12.37 -4.60 -4.21
N PRO A 186 13.65 -4.38 -3.90
CA PRO A 186 14.44 -5.33 -3.10
C PRO A 186 13.78 -5.70 -1.77
N LEU A 187 13.08 -4.76 -1.16
CA LEU A 187 12.38 -4.95 0.09
C LEU A 187 11.18 -5.94 -0.02
N LEU A 188 10.71 -6.20 -1.24
CA LEU A 188 9.63 -7.15 -1.52
C LEU A 188 10.12 -8.44 -2.19
N GLU A 189 11.42 -8.68 -2.24
CA GLU A 189 11.94 -9.90 -2.85
C GLU A 189 11.38 -11.16 -2.14
N GLY A 190 10.69 -12.00 -2.91
CA GLY A 190 9.99 -13.18 -2.39
C GLY A 190 8.77 -12.87 -1.52
N ILE A 191 8.24 -11.65 -1.57
CA ILE A 191 7.02 -11.21 -0.86
C ILE A 191 6.01 -10.74 -1.88
N ASN A 192 4.79 -11.29 -1.80
CA ASN A 192 3.73 -10.99 -2.75
C ASN A 192 2.59 -10.24 -2.04
N VAL A 193 2.70 -8.91 -1.99
CA VAL A 193 1.71 -7.99 -1.43
C VAL A 193 1.61 -6.74 -2.31
N PRO A 194 0.47 -6.05 -2.33
CA PRO A 194 0.35 -4.76 -3.01
C PRO A 194 1.34 -3.75 -2.44
N ALA A 195 2.03 -3.01 -3.31
CA ALA A 195 3.00 -2.01 -2.86
C ALA A 195 3.16 -0.86 -3.85
N VAL A 196 3.48 0.32 -3.31
CA VAL A 196 3.81 1.53 -4.07
C VAL A 196 5.03 2.19 -3.43
N ILE A 197 6.04 2.52 -4.25
CA ILE A 197 7.09 3.45 -3.85
C ILE A 197 6.67 4.85 -4.32
N ILE A 198 6.88 5.84 -3.47
CA ILE A 198 6.63 7.23 -3.76
C ILE A 198 7.93 8.01 -3.62
N GLU A 199 8.46 8.48 -4.74
CA GLU A 199 9.51 9.48 -4.80
C GLU A 199 8.85 10.85 -4.73
N ILE A 200 8.74 11.39 -3.52
CA ILE A 200 7.93 12.58 -3.24
C ILE A 200 8.76 13.87 -3.33
N GLY A 201 9.09 14.27 -4.54
CA GLY A 201 9.90 15.45 -4.79
C GLY A 201 11.38 15.15 -4.96
N PHE A 202 12.11 16.14 -5.40
CA PHE A 202 13.55 16.08 -5.56
C PHE A 202 14.22 16.91 -4.45
N ILE A 203 14.95 16.24 -3.55
CA ILE A 203 15.61 16.90 -2.42
C ILE A 203 16.69 17.91 -2.89
N THR A 204 17.26 17.70 -4.10
CA THR A 204 18.19 18.62 -4.76
C THR A 204 17.52 19.90 -5.27
N ASN A 205 16.17 19.88 -5.45
CA ASN A 205 15.41 21.05 -5.86
C ASN A 205 14.95 21.84 -4.63
N LYS A 206 15.29 23.13 -4.58
CA LYS A 206 15.02 24.01 -3.42
C LYS A 206 13.52 24.11 -3.09
N GLU A 207 12.66 24.20 -4.10
CA GLU A 207 11.21 24.33 -3.89
C GLU A 207 10.58 23.03 -3.39
N ASN A 208 10.95 21.87 -3.98
CA ASN A 208 10.48 20.58 -3.53
C ASN A 208 10.97 20.29 -2.09
N ARG A 209 12.26 20.57 -1.80
CA ARG A 209 12.81 20.42 -0.45
C ARG A 209 12.06 21.29 0.55
N LYS A 210 11.78 22.56 0.23
CA LYS A 210 10.99 23.44 1.10
C LYS A 210 9.59 22.89 1.39
N LYS A 211 8.91 22.33 0.37
CA LYS A 211 7.61 21.67 0.56
C LYS A 211 7.68 20.47 1.52
N LEU A 212 8.73 19.67 1.43
CA LEU A 212 8.93 18.51 2.29
C LEU A 212 9.34 18.89 3.73
N ASP A 213 10.06 19.97 3.88
CA ASP A 213 10.55 20.46 5.17
C ASP A 213 9.47 21.24 5.93
N ASP A 214 8.64 22.01 5.22
CA ASP A 214 7.52 22.76 5.79
C ASP A 214 6.44 21.81 6.35
N GLU A 215 6.10 22.00 7.62
CA GLU A 215 5.15 21.10 8.31
C GLU A 215 3.76 21.10 7.67
N LYS A 216 3.24 22.28 7.33
CA LYS A 216 1.90 22.41 6.72
C LYS A 216 1.84 21.75 5.35
N SER A 217 2.85 21.96 4.52
CA SER A 217 2.96 21.33 3.21
C SER A 217 3.11 19.82 3.32
N ARG A 218 3.93 19.34 4.25
CA ARG A 218 4.12 17.92 4.52
C ARG A 218 2.83 17.25 5.01
N GLN A 219 2.06 17.92 5.86
CA GLN A 219 0.75 17.44 6.28
C GLN A 219 -0.21 17.34 5.10
N GLY A 220 -0.25 18.33 4.20
CA GLY A 220 -1.04 18.29 2.97
C GLY A 220 -0.66 17.13 2.06
N ILE A 221 0.64 16.85 1.92
CA ILE A 221 1.15 15.68 1.16
C ILE A 221 0.67 14.37 1.80
N ALA A 222 0.79 14.23 3.13
CA ALA A 222 0.34 13.05 3.85
C ALA A 222 -1.17 12.82 3.67
N GLN A 223 -1.98 13.88 3.72
CA GLN A 223 -3.42 13.84 3.48
C GLN A 223 -3.75 13.40 2.04
N ALA A 224 -3.03 13.91 1.05
CA ALA A 224 -3.22 13.51 -0.34
C ALA A 224 -2.90 12.02 -0.53
N ILE A 225 -1.78 11.54 0.02
CA ILE A 225 -1.42 10.11 -0.04
C ILE A 225 -2.49 9.27 0.65
N ALA A 226 -2.93 9.65 1.86
CA ALA A 226 -3.96 8.93 2.60
C ALA A 226 -5.30 8.87 1.86
N ARG A 227 -5.73 9.97 1.21
CA ARG A 227 -6.93 9.98 0.35
C ARG A 227 -6.77 9.00 -0.82
N GLY A 228 -5.62 9.03 -1.51
CA GLY A 228 -5.35 8.11 -2.61
C GLY A 228 -5.34 6.64 -2.18
N ILE A 229 -4.79 6.33 -1.02
CA ILE A 229 -4.84 4.98 -0.43
C ILE A 229 -6.30 4.58 -0.18
N ARG A 230 -7.09 5.42 0.46
CA ARG A 230 -8.50 5.14 0.79
C ARG A 230 -9.36 4.89 -0.45
N GLU A 231 -9.09 5.60 -1.54
CA GLU A 231 -9.82 5.44 -2.80
C GLU A 231 -9.35 4.21 -3.59
N GLY A 232 -8.12 3.77 -3.39
CA GLY A 232 -7.48 2.70 -4.16
C GLY A 232 -7.55 1.30 -3.54
N ILE A 233 -7.86 1.17 -2.23
CA ILE A 233 -7.97 -0.14 -1.54
C ILE A 233 -9.40 -0.67 -1.59
#